data_01a7e255eb497e4bc400ce4cfcbc0f64
#
_entry.id   01a7e255eb497e4bc400ce4cfcbc0f64
#
_cell.length_a   1.000
_cell.length_b   1.000
_cell.length_c   1.000
_cell.angle_alpha   90.00
_cell.angle_beta   90.00
_cell.angle_gamma   90.00
#
_symmetry.space_group_name_H-M   'P 1'
#
loop_
_entity.id
_entity.type
_entity.pdbx_description
1 polymer ?
#
loop_
_entity_poly.entity_id
_entity_poly.type
_entity_poly.pdbx_seq_one_letter_code
_entity_poly.pdbx_strand_id
1 'polypeptide(L)'
;MATKSLTVVVSQSPSRNPAKRNLEEELVAACLVDDTVDVAVVPHLYNLDAQHSGTMFLKSIPGHLVLLSWMYPRASHWLLDRAGIKGRQGETLLDEEMDDEDIEIPEPAGIGGVDVPDRNIYCLDLGVDDDPGVFLDEIKRIVSELNVETVELMDWISGSPQPEQLERYLDPMSVLGGEADLEPVKRRWYPVIDYERCTNCMECIDFCLFGVYGVDTLDRILVEEQDNCKKGCPACSRVCPE
;
A
#
# COMPACT_ATOMS: atom_id res chain seq x y z
N MET A 1 19.58 -7.68 17.49
CA MET A 1 19.51 -7.42 16.05
C MET A 1 18.78 -6.09 15.87
N ALA A 2 19.39 -5.12 15.24
CA ALA A 2 18.69 -3.88 14.90
C ALA A 2 17.62 -4.25 13.84
N THR A 3 16.36 -4.05 14.16
CA THR A 3 15.28 -4.20 13.19
C THR A 3 15.42 -3.06 12.18
N LYS A 4 15.57 -3.39 10.90
CA LYS A 4 15.49 -2.40 9.83
C LYS A 4 14.18 -1.63 9.99
N SER A 5 14.25 -0.31 9.89
CA SER A 5 13.09 0.53 10.16
C SER A 5 12.21 0.75 8.92
N LEU A 6 12.67 0.34 7.74
CA LEU A 6 11.95 0.49 6.48
C LEU A 6 11.74 -0.86 5.80
N THR A 7 10.49 -1.14 5.45
CA THR A 7 10.12 -2.31 4.65
C THR A 7 9.55 -1.87 3.31
N VAL A 8 10.11 -2.39 2.22
CA VAL A 8 9.60 -2.19 0.85
C VAL A 8 8.68 -3.36 0.52
N VAL A 9 7.47 -3.07 0.10
CA VAL A 9 6.49 -4.08 -0.30
C VAL A 9 6.10 -3.86 -1.75
N VAL A 10 6.27 -4.87 -2.58
CA VAL A 10 5.82 -4.88 -3.97
C VAL A 10 4.46 -5.56 -4.07
N SER A 11 3.44 -4.79 -4.42
CA SER A 11 2.10 -5.29 -4.71
C SER A 11 1.99 -5.68 -6.17
N GLN A 12 1.92 -6.98 -6.44
CA GLN A 12 1.95 -7.52 -7.79
C GLN A 12 0.80 -7.04 -8.68
N SER A 13 1.10 -6.79 -9.95
CA SER A 13 0.06 -6.50 -10.95
C SER A 13 -0.90 -7.69 -11.13
N PRO A 14 -2.21 -7.45 -11.23
CA PRO A 14 -3.16 -8.47 -11.61
C PRO A 14 -3.08 -8.80 -13.10
N SER A 15 -2.26 -8.08 -13.86
CA SER A 15 -2.05 -8.26 -15.29
C SER A 15 -1.09 -9.40 -15.56
N ARG A 16 -1.25 -10.03 -16.73
CA ARG A 16 -0.30 -11.02 -17.26
C ARG A 16 0.75 -10.37 -18.16
N ASN A 17 0.85 -9.04 -18.17
CA ASN A 17 1.84 -8.32 -18.98
C ASN A 17 3.26 -8.64 -18.48
N PRO A 18 4.13 -9.20 -19.34
CA PRO A 18 5.50 -9.56 -18.96
C PRO A 18 6.34 -8.34 -18.52
N ALA A 19 6.14 -7.17 -19.15
CA ALA A 19 6.89 -5.97 -18.80
C ALA A 19 6.64 -5.56 -17.34
N LYS A 20 5.38 -5.59 -16.90
CA LYS A 20 5.05 -5.32 -15.50
C LYS A 20 5.70 -6.31 -14.53
N ARG A 21 5.71 -7.57 -14.90
CA ARG A 21 6.32 -8.62 -14.09
C ARG A 21 7.84 -8.46 -14.01
N ASN A 22 8.49 -8.13 -15.14
CA ASN A 22 9.92 -7.88 -15.16
C ASN A 22 10.30 -6.69 -14.25
N LEU A 23 9.56 -5.57 -14.32
CA LEU A 23 9.80 -4.42 -13.45
C LEU A 23 9.67 -4.80 -11.97
N GLU A 24 8.62 -5.54 -11.59
CA GLU A 24 8.43 -6.04 -10.22
C GLU A 24 9.62 -6.91 -9.78
N GLU A 25 10.08 -7.85 -10.62
CA GLU A 25 11.18 -8.77 -10.32
C GLU A 25 12.52 -8.03 -10.21
N GLU A 26 12.79 -7.05 -11.07
CA GLU A 26 14.01 -6.24 -11.02
C GLU A 26 14.08 -5.39 -9.74
N LEU A 27 12.96 -4.77 -9.35
CA LEU A 27 12.84 -3.99 -8.12
C LEU A 27 13.07 -4.87 -6.88
N VAL A 28 12.43 -6.04 -6.84
CA VAL A 28 12.60 -6.99 -5.73
C VAL A 28 14.05 -7.47 -5.66
N ALA A 29 14.65 -7.83 -6.80
CA ALA A 29 16.04 -8.30 -6.84
C ALA A 29 17.02 -7.22 -6.34
N ALA A 30 16.81 -5.96 -6.73
CA ALA A 30 17.64 -4.85 -6.27
C ALA A 30 17.49 -4.59 -4.77
N CYS A 31 16.25 -4.58 -4.25
CA CYS A 31 15.99 -4.41 -2.82
C CYS A 31 16.49 -5.58 -1.96
N LEU A 32 16.53 -6.81 -2.50
CA LEU A 32 17.11 -7.96 -1.79
C LEU A 32 18.60 -7.83 -1.57
N VAL A 33 19.30 -7.10 -2.46
CA VAL A 33 20.73 -6.85 -2.36
C VAL A 33 21.03 -5.64 -1.48
N ASP A 34 20.04 -4.76 -1.25
CA ASP A 34 20.18 -3.58 -0.41
C ASP A 34 20.02 -3.95 1.06
N ASP A 35 21.03 -3.68 1.88
CA ASP A 35 21.05 -3.98 3.32
C ASP A 35 20.31 -2.95 4.17
N THR A 36 19.87 -1.83 3.59
CA THR A 36 19.15 -0.76 4.28
C THR A 36 17.65 -0.99 4.38
N VAL A 37 17.08 -1.87 3.55
CA VAL A 37 15.65 -2.15 3.49
C VAL A 37 15.35 -3.63 3.61
N ASP A 38 14.19 -3.95 4.18
CA ASP A 38 13.58 -5.27 4.03
C ASP A 38 12.66 -5.26 2.81
N VAL A 39 12.57 -6.36 2.05
CA VAL A 39 11.67 -6.45 0.91
C VAL A 39 10.70 -7.62 1.05
N ALA A 40 9.47 -7.41 0.61
CA ALA A 40 8.46 -8.46 0.52
C ALA A 40 7.57 -8.26 -0.71
N VAL A 41 6.89 -9.31 -1.12
CA VAL A 41 5.95 -9.30 -2.23
C VAL A 41 4.59 -9.75 -1.73
N VAL A 42 3.55 -9.02 -2.13
CA VAL A 42 2.16 -9.38 -1.83
C VAL A 42 1.35 -9.41 -3.13
N PRO A 43 0.25 -10.18 -3.19
CA PRO A 43 -0.68 -10.07 -4.30
C PRO A 43 -1.21 -8.66 -4.44
N HIS A 44 -1.92 -8.39 -5.55
CA HIS A 44 -2.47 -7.06 -5.82
C HIS A 44 -3.30 -6.54 -4.63
N LEU A 45 -2.84 -5.44 -4.03
CA LEU A 45 -3.38 -4.88 -2.79
C LEU A 45 -4.90 -4.74 -2.78
N TYR A 46 -5.47 -4.22 -3.86
CA TYR A 46 -6.92 -4.02 -4.01
C TYR A 46 -7.74 -5.32 -3.90
N ASN A 47 -7.14 -6.45 -4.22
CA ASN A 47 -7.82 -7.75 -4.19
C ASN A 47 -7.68 -8.50 -2.85
N LEU A 48 -6.83 -8.00 -1.95
CA LEU A 48 -6.65 -8.61 -0.63
C LEU A 48 -7.92 -8.42 0.23
N ASP A 49 -8.29 -9.45 0.96
CA ASP A 49 -9.31 -9.35 2.00
C ASP A 49 -8.68 -9.25 3.40
N ALA A 50 -9.52 -9.04 4.41
CA ALA A 50 -9.05 -8.83 5.77
C ALA A 50 -8.37 -10.07 6.39
N GLN A 51 -8.67 -11.27 5.88
CA GLN A 51 -8.16 -12.54 6.38
C GLN A 51 -7.02 -13.09 5.53
N HIS A 52 -6.74 -12.45 4.38
CA HIS A 52 -5.67 -12.89 3.50
C HIS A 52 -4.31 -12.72 4.18
N SER A 53 -3.44 -13.69 3.95
CA SER A 53 -2.07 -13.72 4.50
C SER A 53 -1.29 -12.46 4.20
N GLY A 54 -1.40 -11.92 2.99
CA GLY A 54 -0.77 -10.65 2.60
C GLY A 54 -1.23 -9.47 3.47
N THR A 55 -2.52 -9.40 3.82
CA THR A 55 -3.03 -8.38 4.73
C THR A 55 -2.50 -8.55 6.15
N MET A 56 -2.44 -9.79 6.63
CA MET A 56 -1.88 -10.12 7.95
C MET A 56 -0.38 -9.78 8.00
N PHE A 57 0.36 -10.08 6.94
CA PHE A 57 1.76 -9.72 6.81
C PHE A 57 1.95 -8.19 6.85
N LEU A 58 1.21 -7.44 6.04
CA LEU A 58 1.28 -5.97 6.02
C LEU A 58 0.99 -5.36 7.41
N LYS A 59 0.04 -5.92 8.16
CA LYS A 59 -0.24 -5.52 9.55
C LYS A 59 0.92 -5.80 10.51
N SER A 60 1.72 -6.81 10.23
CA SER A 60 2.86 -7.20 11.10
C SER A 60 4.10 -6.33 10.91
N ILE A 61 4.15 -5.48 9.88
CA ILE A 61 5.30 -4.60 9.61
C ILE A 61 5.40 -3.51 10.69
N PRO A 62 6.47 -3.48 11.49
CA PRO A 62 6.53 -2.61 12.67
C PRO A 62 6.98 -1.17 12.39
N GLY A 63 7.68 -0.93 11.28
CA GLY A 63 8.32 0.34 10.97
C GLY A 63 7.66 1.10 9.83
N HIS A 64 8.46 1.97 9.19
CA HIS A 64 8.06 2.68 7.98
C HIS A 64 7.85 1.69 6.83
N LEU A 65 6.95 2.05 5.91
CA LEU A 65 6.55 1.21 4.79
C LEU A 65 6.69 2.00 3.48
N VAL A 66 7.35 1.40 2.50
CA VAL A 66 7.26 1.80 1.09
C VAL A 66 6.42 0.75 0.37
N LEU A 67 5.32 1.17 -0.21
CA LEU A 67 4.46 0.31 -1.03
C LEU A 67 4.63 0.68 -2.50
N LEU A 68 5.16 -0.24 -3.28
CA LEU A 68 5.21 -0.19 -4.74
C LEU A 68 3.97 -0.89 -5.30
N SER A 69 3.11 -0.20 -6.01
CA SER A 69 1.86 -0.78 -6.52
C SER A 69 1.49 -0.22 -7.90
N TRP A 70 0.59 -0.87 -8.61
CA TRP A 70 0.02 -0.43 -9.89
C TRP A 70 -1.28 0.34 -9.64
N MET A 71 -1.23 1.27 -8.72
CA MET A 71 -2.38 2.06 -8.29
C MET A 71 -1.91 3.45 -7.84
N TYR A 72 -2.77 4.44 -8.03
CA TYR A 72 -2.50 5.78 -7.53
C TYR A 72 -2.15 5.80 -6.04
N PRO A 73 -1.16 6.59 -5.63
CA PRO A 73 -0.65 6.65 -4.25
C PRO A 73 -1.76 6.87 -3.22
N ARG A 74 -2.67 7.82 -3.46
CA ARG A 74 -3.82 8.09 -2.57
C ARG A 74 -4.73 6.87 -2.40
N ALA A 75 -5.05 6.17 -3.50
CA ALA A 75 -5.89 4.97 -3.43
C ALA A 75 -5.20 3.85 -2.63
N SER A 76 -3.90 3.67 -2.83
CA SER A 76 -3.09 2.70 -2.10
C SER A 76 -3.05 3.00 -0.60
N HIS A 77 -2.84 4.26 -0.22
CA HIS A 77 -2.83 4.71 1.16
C HIS A 77 -4.16 4.41 1.88
N TRP A 78 -5.27 4.80 1.29
CA TRP A 78 -6.59 4.59 1.91
C TRP A 78 -7.04 3.14 1.92
N LEU A 79 -6.55 2.30 1.01
CA LEU A 79 -6.74 0.85 1.08
C LEU A 79 -6.00 0.24 2.28
N LEU A 80 -4.76 0.69 2.52
CA LEU A 80 -3.98 0.26 3.69
C LEU A 80 -4.66 0.71 4.98
N ASP A 81 -5.06 2.00 5.08
CA ASP A 81 -5.74 2.54 6.25
C ASP A 81 -7.01 1.74 6.59
N ARG A 82 -7.85 1.46 5.57
CA ARG A 82 -9.05 0.65 5.73
C ARG A 82 -8.75 -0.77 6.19
N ALA A 83 -7.66 -1.37 5.72
CA ALA A 83 -7.21 -2.68 6.18
C ALA A 83 -6.67 -2.66 7.62
N GLY A 84 -6.60 -1.49 8.26
CA GLY A 84 -6.03 -1.28 9.59
C GLY A 84 -4.51 -1.17 9.60
N ILE A 85 -3.89 -0.95 8.43
CA ILE A 85 -2.47 -0.69 8.28
C ILE A 85 -2.30 0.82 8.20
N LYS A 86 -2.19 1.45 9.37
CA LYS A 86 -2.24 2.90 9.53
C LYS A 86 -0.84 3.50 9.59
N GLY A 87 -0.72 4.75 9.11
CA GLY A 87 0.50 5.56 9.13
C GLY A 87 0.24 6.92 8.50
N ARG A 88 1.16 7.85 8.66
CA ARG A 88 1.12 9.13 7.94
C ARG A 88 1.49 8.90 6.48
N GLN A 89 0.84 9.58 5.56
CA GLN A 89 1.27 9.56 4.16
C GLN A 89 2.63 10.24 4.07
N GLY A 90 3.62 9.51 3.55
CA GLY A 90 4.95 10.03 3.27
C GLY A 90 4.96 10.79 1.94
N GLU A 91 5.74 11.84 1.86
CA GLU A 91 5.93 12.60 0.61
C GLU A 91 6.83 11.82 -0.35
N THR A 92 6.44 11.74 -1.62
CA THR A 92 7.20 11.10 -2.68
C THR A 92 7.43 12.06 -3.83
N LEU A 93 8.60 11.96 -4.50
CA LEU A 93 8.95 12.80 -5.64
C LEU A 93 8.44 12.23 -6.98
N LEU A 94 7.83 11.05 -6.96
CA LEU A 94 7.30 10.35 -8.13
C LEU A 94 5.77 10.48 -8.27
N ASP A 95 5.14 11.29 -7.44
CA ASP A 95 3.75 11.66 -7.68
C ASP A 95 3.68 12.45 -8.99
N GLU A 96 2.88 11.99 -9.95
CA GLU A 96 2.55 12.83 -11.10
C GLU A 96 2.01 14.14 -10.52
N GLU A 97 2.78 15.22 -10.70
CA GLU A 97 2.21 16.55 -10.64
C GLU A 97 1.12 16.56 -11.72
N MET A 98 -0.11 16.29 -11.30
CA MET A 98 -1.22 16.67 -12.16
C MET A 98 -1.03 18.17 -12.34
N ASP A 99 -0.65 18.56 -13.57
CA ASP A 99 -0.60 19.96 -14.00
C ASP A 99 -2.03 20.57 -13.93
N ASP A 100 -2.53 20.64 -12.74
CA ASP A 100 -3.74 21.38 -12.38
C ASP A 100 -3.32 22.83 -12.08
N GLU A 101 -2.75 23.50 -13.12
CA GLU A 101 -2.38 24.92 -13.02
C GLU A 101 -3.57 25.85 -12.65
N ASP A 102 -4.81 25.32 -12.56
CA ASP A 102 -6.01 26.10 -12.34
C ASP A 102 -6.98 25.58 -11.25
N ILE A 103 -6.63 24.55 -10.51
CA ILE A 103 -7.48 24.09 -9.41
C ILE A 103 -6.89 24.61 -8.10
N GLU A 104 -7.48 25.66 -7.53
CA GLU A 104 -7.33 25.97 -6.10
C GLU A 104 -7.75 24.69 -5.34
N ILE A 105 -6.75 23.92 -4.86
CA ILE A 105 -7.03 22.78 -3.99
C ILE A 105 -7.58 23.38 -2.70
N PRO A 106 -8.89 23.24 -2.42
CA PRO A 106 -9.43 23.72 -1.15
C PRO A 106 -8.68 22.99 -0.04
N GLU A 107 -8.41 23.70 1.05
CA GLU A 107 -7.80 23.07 2.24
C GLU A 107 -8.59 21.79 2.56
N PRO A 108 -7.91 20.68 2.86
CA PRO A 108 -8.57 19.39 3.04
C PRO A 108 -9.60 19.52 4.17
N ALA A 109 -10.87 19.53 3.78
CA ALA A 109 -12.02 19.60 4.70
C ALA A 109 -12.45 18.20 5.19
N GLY A 110 -11.62 17.21 4.94
CA GLY A 110 -11.92 15.80 5.21
C GLY A 110 -11.89 15.43 6.69
N ILE A 111 -12.49 14.28 6.99
CA ILE A 111 -12.58 13.75 8.36
C ILE A 111 -11.28 13.13 8.87
N GLY A 112 -10.25 13.07 8.05
CA GLY A 112 -8.91 12.58 8.38
C GLY A 112 -8.84 11.12 8.83
N GLY A 113 -7.63 10.64 9.04
CA GLY A 113 -7.37 9.34 9.66
C GLY A 113 -7.50 9.41 11.19
N VAL A 114 -8.00 8.36 11.82
CA VAL A 114 -8.06 8.23 13.28
C VAL A 114 -7.03 7.18 13.73
N ASP A 115 -6.42 7.42 14.90
CA ASP A 115 -5.41 6.54 15.49
C ASP A 115 -4.22 6.28 14.56
N VAL A 116 -3.67 7.35 13.98
CA VAL A 116 -2.52 7.28 13.08
C VAL A 116 -1.24 7.15 13.91
N PRO A 117 -0.54 6.02 13.83
CA PRO A 117 0.72 5.81 14.54
C PRO A 117 1.83 6.69 13.95
N ASP A 118 2.90 6.89 14.74
CA ASP A 118 4.06 7.67 14.33
C ASP A 118 4.97 6.85 13.40
N ARG A 119 4.46 6.52 12.22
CA ARG A 119 5.20 5.90 11.13
C ARG A 119 4.75 6.46 9.79
N ASN A 120 5.62 6.47 8.80
CA ASN A 120 5.30 6.92 7.45
C ASN A 120 5.01 5.72 6.54
N ILE A 121 4.04 5.92 5.65
CA ILE A 121 3.70 5.00 4.56
C ILE A 121 3.90 5.77 3.26
N TYR A 122 4.88 5.36 2.47
CA TYR A 122 5.16 5.93 1.15
C TYR A 122 4.53 5.03 0.10
N CYS A 123 3.64 5.56 -0.72
CA CYS A 123 3.00 4.82 -1.80
C CYS A 123 3.54 5.31 -3.14
N LEU A 124 4.09 4.40 -3.94
CA LEU A 124 4.64 4.69 -5.26
C LEU A 124 3.84 3.93 -6.33
N ASP A 125 3.40 4.65 -7.37
CA ASP A 125 2.72 4.02 -8.51
C ASP A 125 3.75 3.53 -9.53
N LEU A 126 3.80 2.22 -9.75
CA LEU A 126 4.64 1.58 -10.77
C LEU A 126 4.20 1.90 -12.21
N GLY A 127 3.10 2.62 -12.38
CA GLY A 127 2.63 3.10 -13.68
C GLY A 127 3.32 4.37 -14.17
N VAL A 128 4.07 5.05 -13.32
CA VAL A 128 4.71 6.35 -13.63
C VAL A 128 5.93 6.18 -14.55
N ASP A 129 6.71 5.12 -14.35
CA ASP A 129 7.91 4.87 -15.16
C ASP A 129 8.12 3.36 -15.37
N ASP A 130 8.82 3.02 -16.45
CA ASP A 130 9.22 1.62 -16.76
C ASP A 130 10.66 1.32 -16.30
N ASP A 131 11.44 2.34 -15.89
CA ASP A 131 12.82 2.18 -15.41
C ASP A 131 12.84 1.90 -13.89
N PRO A 132 13.30 0.71 -13.46
CA PRO A 132 13.43 0.39 -12.04
C PRO A 132 14.36 1.35 -11.29
N GLY A 133 15.33 1.97 -11.98
CA GLY A 133 16.27 2.93 -11.40
C GLY A 133 15.59 4.11 -10.74
N VAL A 134 14.53 4.62 -11.34
CA VAL A 134 13.74 5.75 -10.83
C VAL A 134 13.15 5.44 -9.45
N PHE A 135 12.55 4.28 -9.29
CA PHE A 135 11.98 3.84 -8.01
C PHE A 135 13.04 3.52 -6.97
N LEU A 136 14.16 2.91 -7.39
CA LEU A 136 15.28 2.61 -6.49
C LEU A 136 15.95 3.86 -5.95
N ASP A 137 16.08 4.90 -6.76
CA ASP A 137 16.65 6.18 -6.32
C ASP A 137 15.70 6.88 -5.33
N GLU A 138 14.39 6.79 -5.54
CA GLU A 138 13.39 7.30 -4.59
C GLU A 138 13.41 6.52 -3.27
N ILE A 139 13.51 5.19 -3.30
CA ILE A 139 13.67 4.37 -2.09
C ILE A 139 14.93 4.79 -1.31
N LYS A 140 16.06 4.99 -1.98
CA LYS A 140 17.32 5.46 -1.35
C LYS A 140 17.15 6.85 -0.73
N ARG A 141 16.43 7.76 -1.40
CA ARG A 141 16.09 9.07 -0.86
C ARG A 141 15.31 8.94 0.45
N ILE A 142 14.26 8.13 0.45
CA ILE A 142 13.43 7.86 1.64
C ILE A 142 14.27 7.26 2.77
N VAL A 143 15.14 6.28 2.48
CA VAL A 143 16.08 5.71 3.46
C VAL A 143 16.96 6.79 4.07
N SER A 144 17.53 7.67 3.25
CA SER A 144 18.39 8.76 3.69
C SER A 144 17.64 9.78 4.57
N GLU A 145 16.39 10.09 4.22
CA GLU A 145 15.54 11.02 4.97
C GLU A 145 15.17 10.46 6.36
N LEU A 146 14.89 9.18 6.42
CA LEU A 146 14.54 8.51 7.67
C LEU A 146 15.74 8.25 8.58
N ASN A 147 16.97 8.57 8.16
CA ASN A 147 18.22 8.25 8.89
C ASN A 147 18.25 6.78 9.37
N VAL A 148 17.82 5.87 8.50
CA VAL A 148 17.86 4.44 8.80
C VAL A 148 19.32 4.04 8.99
N GLU A 149 19.67 3.63 10.23
CA GLU A 149 21.02 3.16 10.52
C GLU A 149 21.31 1.89 9.71
N THR A 150 22.34 1.96 8.89
CA THR A 150 22.83 0.79 8.16
C THR A 150 23.47 -0.21 9.13
N VAL A 151 23.05 -1.45 9.06
CA VAL A 151 23.67 -2.54 9.83
C VAL A 151 25.07 -2.78 9.30
N GLU A 152 26.03 -3.07 10.17
CA GLU A 152 27.45 -3.16 9.85
C GLU A 152 27.78 -4.05 8.64
N LEU A 153 28.63 -3.52 7.77
CA LEU A 153 29.05 -4.03 6.47
C LEU A 153 29.68 -5.44 6.47
N MET A 154 29.94 -6.03 7.64
CA MET A 154 30.76 -7.24 7.74
C MET A 154 30.05 -8.53 7.26
N ASP A 155 28.74 -8.60 7.35
CA ASP A 155 28.00 -9.80 6.93
C ASP A 155 27.75 -9.85 5.41
N TRP A 156 27.88 -8.71 4.73
CA TRP A 156 27.64 -8.58 3.29
C TRP A 156 28.84 -8.90 2.40
N ILE A 157 30.04 -8.80 2.91
CA ILE A 157 31.28 -9.14 2.16
C ILE A 157 31.31 -10.63 1.75
N SER A 158 30.51 -11.45 2.40
CA SER A 158 30.34 -12.87 2.09
C SER A 158 29.34 -13.18 0.96
N GLY A 159 28.57 -12.19 0.48
CA GLY A 159 27.67 -12.34 -0.68
C GLY A 159 26.45 -13.24 -0.45
N SER A 160 26.06 -13.45 0.80
CA SER A 160 24.89 -14.26 1.11
C SER A 160 23.77 -13.37 1.69
N PRO A 161 22.58 -13.30 1.06
CA PRO A 161 21.43 -12.63 1.66
C PRO A 161 21.11 -13.25 3.01
N GLN A 162 20.67 -12.46 3.97
CA GLN A 162 20.31 -12.99 5.29
C GLN A 162 19.22 -14.06 5.13
N PRO A 163 19.37 -15.25 5.74
CA PRO A 163 18.42 -16.34 5.58
C PRO A 163 16.98 -15.94 5.91
N GLU A 164 16.80 -15.05 6.89
CA GLU A 164 15.49 -14.54 7.32
C GLU A 164 14.82 -13.65 6.26
N GLN A 165 15.58 -12.88 5.49
CA GLN A 165 15.04 -12.09 4.38
C GLN A 165 14.63 -12.98 3.21
N LEU A 166 15.47 -13.93 2.87
CA LEU A 166 15.20 -14.89 1.81
C LEU A 166 13.97 -15.73 2.15
N GLU A 167 13.82 -16.16 3.40
CA GLU A 167 12.67 -16.91 3.89
C GLU A 167 11.38 -16.08 3.81
N ARG A 168 11.41 -14.79 4.22
CA ARG A 168 10.28 -13.86 4.07
C ARG A 168 9.87 -13.66 2.61
N TYR A 169 10.81 -13.62 1.70
CA TYR A 169 10.54 -13.47 0.27
C TYR A 169 9.97 -14.75 -0.36
N LEU A 170 10.55 -15.91 -0.03
CA LEU A 170 10.14 -17.20 -0.57
C LEU A 170 8.84 -17.72 0.04
N ASP A 171 8.64 -17.45 1.31
CA ASP A 171 7.45 -17.85 2.05
C ASP A 171 7.10 -16.81 3.13
N PRO A 172 6.41 -15.72 2.77
CA PRO A 172 5.99 -14.68 3.72
C PRO A 172 5.15 -15.22 4.88
N MET A 173 4.59 -16.42 4.72
CA MET A 173 3.71 -17.05 5.71
C MET A 173 4.43 -17.87 6.75
N SER A 174 5.64 -18.36 6.47
CA SER A 174 6.44 -19.09 7.46
C SER A 174 6.76 -18.22 8.68
N VAL A 175 6.87 -16.90 8.48
CA VAL A 175 7.14 -15.90 9.52
C VAL A 175 5.92 -15.63 10.41
N LEU A 176 4.72 -15.82 9.90
CA LEU A 176 3.48 -15.51 10.62
C LEU A 176 2.89 -16.70 11.41
N GLY A 177 3.44 -17.90 11.24
CA GLY A 177 3.11 -19.09 12.06
C GLY A 177 1.66 -19.56 11.95
N GLY A 178 0.97 -19.27 10.86
CA GLY A 178 -0.42 -19.65 10.63
C GLY A 178 -0.64 -20.46 9.35
N GLU A 179 -1.66 -21.31 9.34
CA GLU A 179 -2.19 -21.87 8.10
C GLU A 179 -2.80 -20.73 7.28
N ALA A 180 -2.04 -20.24 6.30
CA ALA A 180 -2.51 -19.20 5.41
C ALA A 180 -3.36 -19.79 4.31
N ASP A 181 -4.43 -19.10 4.02
CA ASP A 181 -5.21 -19.36 2.82
C ASP A 181 -4.39 -18.88 1.59
N LEU A 182 -3.76 -19.84 0.93
CA LEU A 182 -2.98 -19.64 -0.31
C LEU A 182 -3.90 -19.61 -1.54
N GLU A 183 -5.21 -19.47 -1.35
CA GLU A 183 -6.11 -19.39 -2.49
C GLU A 183 -5.77 -18.17 -3.39
N PRO A 184 -5.82 -18.34 -4.72
CA PRO A 184 -5.55 -17.24 -5.64
C PRO A 184 -6.57 -16.11 -5.43
N VAL A 185 -6.05 -14.91 -5.27
CA VAL A 185 -6.84 -13.71 -4.98
C VAL A 185 -7.82 -13.44 -6.10
N LYS A 186 -9.12 -13.37 -5.79
CA LYS A 186 -10.19 -13.07 -6.75
C LYS A 186 -10.21 -11.57 -7.04
N ARG A 187 -10.44 -11.20 -8.31
CA ARG A 187 -10.68 -9.79 -8.67
C ARG A 187 -11.93 -9.27 -7.95
N ARG A 188 -11.77 -8.18 -7.23
CA ARG A 188 -12.82 -7.51 -6.47
C ARG A 188 -13.21 -6.18 -7.16
N TRP A 189 -14.33 -5.63 -6.73
CA TRP A 189 -14.82 -4.32 -7.17
C TRP A 189 -15.56 -3.69 -5.99
N TYR A 190 -15.04 -2.59 -5.47
CA TYR A 190 -15.63 -1.85 -4.37
C TYR A 190 -15.08 -0.41 -4.33
N PRO A 191 -15.79 0.53 -3.68
CA PRO A 191 -15.32 1.90 -3.54
C PRO A 191 -14.19 2.00 -2.51
N VAL A 192 -13.33 3.00 -2.70
CA VAL A 192 -12.32 3.41 -1.73
C VAL A 192 -12.67 4.85 -1.32
N ILE A 193 -12.71 5.12 -0.03
CA ILE A 193 -13.00 6.44 0.51
C ILE A 193 -11.67 7.13 0.79
N ASP A 194 -11.50 8.30 0.20
CA ASP A 194 -10.43 9.23 0.53
C ASP A 194 -10.86 10.11 1.70
N TYR A 195 -10.37 9.82 2.88
CA TYR A 195 -10.78 10.52 4.09
C TYR A 195 -10.21 11.94 4.23
N GLU A 196 -9.24 12.33 3.43
CA GLU A 196 -8.80 13.72 3.35
C GLU A 196 -9.80 14.61 2.62
N ARG A 197 -10.50 14.04 1.62
CA ARG A 197 -11.54 14.73 0.87
C ARG A 197 -12.94 14.50 1.42
N CYS A 198 -13.17 13.37 2.06
CA CYS A 198 -14.49 12.98 2.52
C CYS A 198 -15.01 13.90 3.61
N THR A 199 -16.12 14.60 3.33
CA THR A 199 -16.82 15.50 4.26
C THR A 199 -17.84 14.80 5.15
N ASN A 200 -17.93 13.47 5.07
CA ASN A 200 -18.88 12.64 5.84
C ASN A 200 -20.36 13.00 5.58
N CYS A 201 -20.68 13.42 4.35
CA CYS A 201 -22.05 13.85 3.99
C CYS A 201 -23.08 12.70 3.93
N MET A 202 -22.63 11.43 3.99
CA MET A 202 -23.46 10.20 3.97
C MET A 202 -24.22 9.93 2.66
N GLU A 203 -24.14 10.77 1.63
CA GLU A 203 -24.86 10.58 0.36
C GLU A 203 -24.59 9.22 -0.30
N CYS A 204 -23.36 8.72 -0.19
CA CYS A 204 -23.01 7.42 -0.77
C CYS A 204 -23.66 6.24 -0.04
N ILE A 205 -23.91 6.32 1.27
CA ILE A 205 -24.62 5.26 2.02
C ILE A 205 -26.10 5.25 1.68
N ASP A 206 -26.72 6.45 1.58
CA ASP A 206 -28.14 6.58 1.27
C ASP A 206 -28.45 6.14 -0.16
N PHE A 207 -27.49 6.31 -1.07
CA PHE A 207 -27.62 5.94 -2.49
C PHE A 207 -27.28 4.48 -2.79
N CYS A 208 -26.57 3.79 -1.88
CA CYS A 208 -26.12 2.43 -2.11
C CYS A 208 -27.21 1.39 -1.86
N LEU A 209 -27.76 0.83 -2.92
CA LEU A 209 -28.78 -0.24 -2.83
C LEU A 209 -28.24 -1.60 -2.42
N PHE A 210 -26.90 -1.76 -2.31
CA PHE A 210 -26.24 -3.03 -2.08
C PHE A 210 -25.72 -3.20 -0.65
N GLY A 211 -25.88 -2.18 0.21
CA GLY A 211 -25.45 -2.24 1.60
C GLY A 211 -23.92 -2.38 1.74
N VAL A 212 -23.16 -1.64 0.91
CA VAL A 212 -21.68 -1.68 0.91
C VAL A 212 -21.10 -0.88 2.07
N TYR A 213 -21.80 0.15 2.50
CA TYR A 213 -21.32 1.13 3.48
C TYR A 213 -21.91 0.90 4.86
N GLY A 214 -21.16 1.22 5.87
CA GLY A 214 -21.56 1.34 7.26
C GLY A 214 -21.00 2.60 7.89
N VAL A 215 -21.11 2.71 9.20
CA VAL A 215 -20.52 3.79 9.99
C VAL A 215 -19.70 3.22 11.13
N ASP A 216 -18.60 3.85 11.47
CA ASP A 216 -17.76 3.44 12.59
C ASP A 216 -18.31 3.99 13.95
N THR A 217 -17.58 3.71 15.01
CA THR A 217 -17.94 4.16 16.37
C THR A 217 -17.87 5.67 16.58
N LEU A 218 -17.35 6.41 15.60
CA LEU A 218 -17.27 7.87 15.59
C LEU A 218 -18.24 8.49 14.57
N ASP A 219 -19.24 7.72 14.13
CA ASP A 219 -20.21 8.12 13.12
C ASP A 219 -19.58 8.53 11.77
N ARG A 220 -18.41 7.96 11.41
CA ARG A 220 -17.79 8.20 10.12
C ARG A 220 -18.13 7.07 9.16
N ILE A 221 -18.38 7.44 7.91
CA ILE A 221 -18.64 6.47 6.85
C ILE A 221 -17.45 5.54 6.63
N LEU A 222 -17.74 4.26 6.41
CA LEU A 222 -16.73 3.26 6.02
C LEU A 222 -17.29 2.30 4.98
N VAL A 223 -16.39 1.61 4.26
CA VAL A 223 -16.73 0.50 3.37
C VAL A 223 -16.73 -0.78 4.20
N GLU A 224 -17.88 -1.25 4.60
CA GLU A 224 -18.05 -2.41 5.48
C GLU A 224 -18.13 -3.71 4.70
N GLU A 225 -19.11 -3.81 3.80
CA GLU A 225 -19.40 -5.01 3.02
C GLU A 225 -18.93 -4.88 1.56
N GLN A 226 -17.63 -4.98 1.32
CA GLN A 226 -17.00 -4.78 0.00
C GLN A 226 -17.57 -5.67 -1.08
N ASP A 227 -17.77 -6.95 -0.78
CA ASP A 227 -18.16 -7.96 -1.75
C ASP A 227 -19.63 -7.83 -2.18
N ASN A 228 -20.41 -7.03 -1.46
CA ASN A 228 -21.75 -6.65 -1.86
C ASN A 228 -21.76 -5.65 -3.03
N CYS A 229 -20.62 -5.01 -3.33
CA CYS A 229 -20.56 -4.02 -4.39
C CYS A 229 -20.77 -4.63 -5.77
N LYS A 230 -21.72 -4.08 -6.52
CA LYS A 230 -21.98 -4.52 -7.89
C LYS A 230 -20.89 -4.04 -8.83
N LYS A 231 -20.20 -4.97 -9.50
CA LYS A 231 -19.15 -4.67 -10.45
C LYS A 231 -19.61 -3.66 -11.52
N GLY A 232 -18.86 -2.59 -11.69
CA GLY A 232 -19.13 -1.52 -12.66
C GLY A 232 -20.23 -0.55 -12.24
N CYS A 233 -20.73 -0.59 -11.01
CA CYS A 233 -21.68 0.39 -10.51
C CYS A 233 -20.97 1.72 -10.19
N PRO A 234 -21.37 2.86 -10.79
CA PRO A 234 -20.76 4.17 -10.53
C PRO A 234 -21.59 5.03 -9.56
N ALA A 235 -22.60 4.48 -8.89
CA ALA A 235 -23.61 5.29 -8.19
C ALA A 235 -22.99 6.18 -7.11
N CYS A 236 -22.19 5.61 -6.23
CA CYS A 236 -21.57 6.36 -5.12
C CYS A 236 -20.61 7.47 -5.58
N SER A 237 -19.80 7.21 -6.62
CA SER A 237 -18.89 8.23 -7.17
C SER A 237 -19.59 9.36 -7.93
N ARG A 238 -20.88 9.19 -8.29
CA ARG A 238 -21.66 10.22 -8.99
C ARG A 238 -22.46 11.11 -8.03
N VAL A 239 -22.70 10.65 -6.82
CA VAL A 239 -23.43 11.43 -5.80
C VAL A 239 -22.49 12.10 -4.82
N CYS A 240 -21.22 11.69 -4.78
CA CYS A 240 -20.20 12.32 -3.97
C CYS A 240 -19.99 13.77 -4.43
N PRO A 241 -20.04 14.74 -3.53
CA PRO A 241 -19.82 16.15 -3.87
C PRO A 241 -18.33 16.50 -4.06
N GLU A 242 -17.43 15.58 -3.67
CA GLU A 242 -15.96 15.73 -3.68
C GLU A 242 -15.28 14.94 -4.82
#